data_188153746c50b1f83e8d93bcbc2472b8
#
_entry.id   188153746c50b1f83e8d93bcbc2472b8
#
_cell.length_a   1.000
_cell.length_b   1.000
_cell.length_c   1.000
_cell.angle_alpha   90.00
_cell.angle_beta   90.00
_cell.angle_gamma   90.00
#
_symmetry.space_group_name_H-M   'P 1'
#
loop_
_entity.id
_entity.type
_entity.pdbx_description
1 polymer ?
#
loop_
_entity_poly.entity_id
_entity_poly.type
_entity_poly.pdbx_seq_one_letter_code
_entity_poly.pdbx_strand_id
1 'polypeptide(L)'
;ITNGGIADVHVIVASVEPELRSRGQATFVIPPNTPGLTQGAKFKKHGIRASHTAEVVLDDVRLPGRMLLGGKERLDERISRARDGKSSRKQGAMSTFEASRPAVGSQALGVARAAYEYALNYAKEREQFGRPIIMNQAIAFKLADMRTEIDAARLLVWRAAWMARNGKPFEAGEGSMSKLKAGEVAVRVTEEAIQILGGAGYVREHPVERWARDAKIFTIFEGTSEIQRLVVARAISGMRIV
;
A
#
# COMPACT_ATOMS: atom_id res chain seq x y z
N ILE A 1 -1.89 -4.26 -12.77
CA ILE A 1 -3.00 -3.50 -12.17
C ILE A 1 -3.88 -4.45 -11.39
N THR A 2 -4.25 -4.08 -10.15
CA THR A 2 -5.25 -4.81 -9.35
C THR A 2 -6.59 -4.80 -10.09
N ASN A 3 -7.23 -5.97 -10.15
CA ASN A 3 -8.43 -6.22 -10.95
C ASN A 3 -8.28 -6.03 -12.48
N GLY A 4 -7.09 -5.75 -12.99
CA GLY A 4 -6.82 -5.88 -14.42
C GLY A 4 -7.16 -7.30 -14.88
N GLY A 5 -7.80 -7.44 -16.03
CA GLY A 5 -8.29 -8.72 -16.56
C GLY A 5 -9.71 -9.11 -16.13
N ILE A 6 -10.31 -8.46 -15.12
CA ILE A 6 -11.66 -8.72 -14.63
C ILE A 6 -12.50 -7.47 -14.39
N ALA A 7 -11.91 -6.28 -14.47
CA ALA A 7 -12.65 -5.04 -14.26
C ALA A 7 -13.50 -4.68 -15.47
N ASP A 8 -14.75 -4.30 -15.23
CA ASP A 8 -15.65 -3.80 -16.27
C ASP A 8 -15.37 -2.34 -16.63
N VAL A 9 -14.92 -1.54 -15.65
CA VAL A 9 -14.66 -0.12 -15.83
C VAL A 9 -13.27 0.21 -15.31
N HIS A 10 -12.51 0.98 -16.08
CA HIS A 10 -11.20 1.48 -15.67
C HIS A 10 -11.23 2.99 -15.46
N VAL A 11 -10.61 3.45 -14.39
CA VAL A 11 -10.34 4.86 -14.16
C VAL A 11 -8.84 5.07 -14.28
N ILE A 12 -8.43 5.83 -15.28
CA ILE A 12 -7.02 6.07 -15.57
C ILE A 12 -6.64 7.53 -15.38
N VAL A 13 -5.39 7.76 -15.00
CA VAL A 13 -4.76 9.08 -15.02
C VAL A 13 -3.76 9.09 -16.15
N ALA A 14 -3.96 9.99 -17.11
CA ALA A 14 -3.08 10.14 -18.27
C ALA A 14 -2.48 11.55 -18.34
N SER A 15 -1.30 11.67 -18.95
CA SER A 15 -0.67 12.93 -19.23
C SER A 15 -1.30 13.53 -20.49
N VAL A 16 -1.92 14.70 -20.36
CA VAL A 16 -2.51 15.47 -21.47
C VAL A 16 -1.65 16.67 -21.85
N GLU A 17 -0.75 17.10 -20.97
CA GLU A 17 0.21 18.17 -21.18
C GLU A 17 1.56 17.73 -20.53
N PRO A 18 2.39 16.99 -21.24
CA PRO A 18 3.62 16.39 -20.67
C PRO A 18 4.59 17.38 -20.06
N GLU A 19 4.71 18.59 -20.64
CA GLU A 19 5.62 19.65 -20.17
C GLU A 19 5.25 20.15 -18.76
N LEU A 20 3.98 20.11 -18.41
CA LEU A 20 3.51 20.44 -17.06
C LEU A 20 3.70 19.28 -16.06
N ARG A 21 4.28 18.17 -16.53
CA ARG A 21 4.52 16.96 -15.71
C ARG A 21 3.23 16.54 -15.02
N SER A 22 3.31 16.40 -13.74
CA SER A 22 2.21 15.97 -12.90
C SER A 22 1.02 16.97 -12.83
N ARG A 23 1.23 18.26 -13.16
CA ARG A 23 0.14 19.26 -13.27
C ARG A 23 -0.64 19.13 -14.59
N GLY A 24 -0.03 18.48 -15.59
CA GLY A 24 -0.62 18.24 -16.91
C GLY A 24 -1.34 16.90 -17.03
N GLN A 25 -1.82 16.30 -15.93
CA GLN A 25 -2.53 15.04 -15.94
C GLN A 25 -4.05 15.26 -15.92
N ALA A 26 -4.81 14.33 -16.53
CA ALA A 26 -6.26 14.28 -16.47
C ALA A 26 -6.73 12.85 -16.14
N THR A 27 -7.94 12.73 -15.61
CA THR A 27 -8.52 11.44 -15.23
C THR A 27 -9.65 11.10 -16.17
N PHE A 28 -9.63 9.89 -16.71
CA PHE A 28 -10.61 9.39 -17.66
C PHE A 28 -11.28 8.12 -17.13
N VAL A 29 -12.55 7.94 -17.50
CA VAL A 29 -13.29 6.69 -17.30
C VAL A 29 -13.31 5.94 -18.62
N ILE A 30 -12.89 4.68 -18.61
CA ILE A 30 -12.92 3.79 -19.78
C ILE A 30 -14.02 2.74 -19.54
N PRO A 31 -15.13 2.77 -20.30
CA PRO A 31 -16.17 1.77 -20.23
C PRO A 31 -15.70 0.38 -20.70
N PRO A 32 -16.44 -0.69 -20.38
CA PRO A 32 -16.12 -2.02 -20.89
C PRO A 32 -16.21 -2.06 -22.43
N ASN A 33 -15.46 -2.95 -23.03
CA ASN A 33 -15.43 -3.16 -24.48
C ASN A 33 -15.05 -1.92 -25.32
N THR A 34 -14.35 -0.95 -24.72
CA THR A 34 -13.81 0.19 -25.46
C THR A 34 -12.74 -0.31 -26.44
N PRO A 35 -12.81 0.02 -27.74
CA PRO A 35 -11.77 -0.34 -28.69
C PRO A 35 -10.40 0.16 -28.28
N GLY A 36 -9.38 -0.68 -28.41
CA GLY A 36 -8.00 -0.39 -27.96
C GLY A 36 -7.72 -0.71 -26.48
N LEU A 37 -8.75 -1.01 -25.67
CA LEU A 37 -8.55 -1.53 -24.32
C LEU A 37 -8.42 -3.06 -24.39
N THR A 38 -7.28 -3.58 -23.94
CA THR A 38 -7.08 -5.03 -23.77
C THR A 38 -6.60 -5.35 -22.36
N GLN A 39 -7.00 -6.50 -21.85
CA GLN A 39 -6.69 -6.97 -20.51
C GLN A 39 -5.92 -8.28 -20.60
N GLY A 40 -4.77 -8.33 -19.92
CA GLY A 40 -3.89 -9.49 -19.94
C GLY A 40 -4.33 -10.62 -19.01
N ALA A 41 -3.57 -11.72 -19.06
CA ALA A 41 -3.77 -12.86 -18.18
C ALA A 41 -3.36 -12.55 -16.73
N LYS A 42 -3.98 -13.25 -15.78
CA LYS A 42 -3.67 -13.14 -14.35
C LYS A 42 -2.20 -13.49 -14.08
N PHE A 43 -1.47 -12.60 -13.41
CA PHE A 43 -0.10 -12.86 -12.99
C PHE A 43 0.00 -13.95 -11.91
N LYS A 44 1.03 -14.78 -12.01
CA LYS A 44 1.45 -15.70 -10.95
C LYS A 44 2.27 -14.92 -9.93
N LYS A 45 1.69 -14.61 -8.79
CA LYS A 45 2.32 -13.74 -7.77
C LYS A 45 2.94 -14.54 -6.62
N HIS A 46 3.89 -13.91 -5.94
CA HIS A 46 4.52 -14.42 -4.73
C HIS A 46 3.50 -14.60 -3.58
N GLY A 47 2.74 -13.55 -3.28
CA GLY A 47 1.68 -13.52 -2.27
C GLY A 47 0.42 -12.82 -2.78
N ILE A 48 -0.56 -12.66 -1.90
CA ILE A 48 -1.91 -12.10 -2.20
C ILE A 48 -2.49 -12.71 -3.49
N ARG A 49 -2.38 -14.03 -3.61
CA ARG A 49 -2.73 -14.77 -4.83
C ARG A 49 -4.23 -14.78 -5.12
N ALA A 50 -5.05 -14.54 -4.10
CA ALA A 50 -6.50 -14.42 -4.23
C ALA A 50 -6.89 -13.11 -4.95
N SER A 51 -6.12 -12.03 -4.81
CA SER A 51 -6.35 -10.79 -5.55
C SER A 51 -5.96 -10.95 -7.01
N HIS A 52 -6.87 -10.65 -7.94
CA HIS A 52 -6.58 -10.68 -9.36
C HIS A 52 -5.68 -9.50 -9.73
N THR A 53 -4.64 -9.75 -10.48
CA THR A 53 -3.70 -8.73 -10.97
C THR A 53 -3.28 -9.11 -12.38
N ALA A 54 -3.42 -8.18 -13.32
CA ALA A 54 -3.06 -8.39 -14.72
C ALA A 54 -2.55 -7.10 -15.34
N GLU A 55 -2.03 -7.21 -16.54
CA GLU A 55 -1.69 -6.09 -17.39
C GLU A 55 -2.98 -5.48 -17.98
N VAL A 56 -2.99 -4.16 -18.14
CA VAL A 56 -4.01 -3.42 -18.87
C VAL A 56 -3.29 -2.61 -19.93
N VAL A 57 -3.60 -2.87 -21.19
CA VAL A 57 -2.97 -2.22 -22.34
C VAL A 57 -3.99 -1.26 -22.97
N LEU A 58 -3.53 -0.07 -23.27
CA LEU A 58 -4.30 1.00 -23.94
C LEU A 58 -3.58 1.35 -25.23
N ASP A 59 -4.18 1.01 -26.36
CA ASP A 59 -3.63 1.25 -27.68
C ASP A 59 -4.66 2.04 -28.51
N ASP A 60 -4.34 3.30 -28.83
CA ASP A 60 -5.22 4.26 -29.54
C ASP A 60 -6.67 4.28 -29.00
N VAL A 61 -6.84 4.22 -27.68
CA VAL A 61 -8.16 4.26 -27.03
C VAL A 61 -8.78 5.64 -27.22
N ARG A 62 -9.90 5.73 -27.91
CA ARG A 62 -10.64 6.97 -28.15
C ARG A 62 -11.86 7.06 -27.25
N LEU A 63 -11.94 8.13 -26.48
CA LEU A 63 -13.01 8.35 -25.51
C LEU A 63 -13.82 9.60 -25.85
N PRO A 64 -15.16 9.55 -25.74
CA PRO A 64 -15.96 10.77 -25.82
C PRO A 64 -15.64 11.72 -24.68
N GLY A 65 -15.74 13.04 -24.90
CA GLY A 65 -15.38 14.07 -23.91
C GLY A 65 -16.10 13.93 -22.55
N ARG A 66 -17.29 13.33 -22.51
CA ARG A 66 -18.03 13.04 -21.27
C ARG A 66 -17.32 12.04 -20.35
N MET A 67 -16.35 11.29 -20.87
CA MET A 67 -15.52 10.34 -20.07
C MET A 67 -14.33 11.00 -19.37
N LEU A 68 -14.10 12.29 -19.63
CA LEU A 68 -13.14 13.10 -18.89
C LEU A 68 -13.76 13.55 -17.56
N LEU A 69 -13.21 13.09 -16.44
CA LEU A 69 -13.68 13.48 -15.12
C LEU A 69 -13.45 14.97 -14.87
N GLY A 70 -14.53 15.67 -14.55
CA GLY A 70 -14.53 17.11 -14.31
C GLY A 70 -14.78 17.96 -15.56
N GLY A 71 -14.82 17.35 -16.75
CA GLY A 71 -15.09 18.04 -18.00
C GLY A 71 -13.90 18.83 -18.56
N LYS A 72 -14.04 19.18 -19.85
CA LYS A 72 -12.95 19.85 -20.61
C LYS A 72 -12.69 21.27 -20.12
N GLU A 73 -13.71 22.05 -19.84
CA GLU A 73 -13.58 23.44 -19.37
C GLU A 73 -12.72 23.53 -18.10
N ARG A 74 -13.03 22.68 -17.11
CA ARG A 74 -12.26 22.62 -15.85
C ARG A 74 -10.84 22.14 -16.06
N LEU A 75 -10.61 21.25 -17.03
CA LEU A 75 -9.26 20.81 -17.39
C LEU A 75 -8.48 21.96 -17.99
N ASP A 76 -9.05 22.68 -18.96
CA ASP A 76 -8.42 23.80 -19.66
C ASP A 76 -8.08 24.95 -18.69
N GLU A 77 -8.99 25.32 -17.78
CA GLU A 77 -8.71 26.29 -16.71
C GLU A 77 -7.54 25.86 -15.81
N ARG A 78 -7.51 24.57 -15.43
CA ARG A 78 -6.46 24.05 -14.57
C ARG A 78 -5.09 24.04 -15.27
N ILE A 79 -5.06 23.70 -16.54
CA ILE A 79 -3.84 23.73 -17.36
C ILE A 79 -3.35 25.17 -17.53
N SER A 80 -4.26 26.12 -17.84
CA SER A 80 -3.91 27.53 -17.96
C SER A 80 -3.27 28.06 -16.66
N ARG A 81 -3.91 27.83 -15.51
CA ARG A 81 -3.35 28.23 -14.22
C ARG A 81 -1.99 27.57 -13.93
N ALA A 82 -1.81 26.32 -14.38
CA ALA A 82 -0.54 25.62 -14.19
C ALA A 82 0.58 26.20 -15.06
N ARG A 83 0.28 26.66 -16.27
CA ARG A 83 1.21 27.37 -17.16
C ARG A 83 1.61 28.71 -16.57
N ASP A 84 0.68 29.45 -15.97
CA ASP A 84 0.93 30.73 -15.30
C ASP A 84 1.67 30.60 -13.97
N GLY A 85 2.05 29.39 -13.55
CA GLY A 85 2.71 29.18 -12.26
C GLY A 85 1.81 29.34 -11.02
N LYS A 86 0.50 29.59 -11.21
CA LYS A 86 -0.48 29.90 -10.15
C LYS A 86 -1.12 28.66 -9.51
N SER A 87 -0.72 27.47 -9.87
CA SER A 87 -1.31 26.23 -9.35
C SER A 87 -0.66 25.81 -8.04
N SER A 88 -1.36 25.97 -6.93
CA SER A 88 -0.96 25.55 -5.58
C SER A 88 -1.57 24.22 -5.15
N ARG A 89 -2.45 23.61 -5.96
CA ARG A 89 -3.22 22.44 -5.55
C ARG A 89 -2.44 21.14 -5.75
N LYS A 90 -2.30 20.35 -4.68
CA LYS A 90 -1.84 18.96 -4.75
C LYS A 90 -2.68 18.21 -5.79
N GLN A 91 -2.03 17.37 -6.59
CA GLN A 91 -2.70 16.61 -7.65
C GLN A 91 -3.74 15.66 -7.09
N GLY A 92 -4.84 15.47 -7.82
CA GLY A 92 -5.92 14.56 -7.42
C GLY A 92 -5.43 13.13 -7.15
N ALA A 93 -4.57 12.57 -8.02
CA ALA A 93 -3.99 11.25 -7.81
C ALA A 93 -3.14 11.17 -6.52
N MET A 94 -2.28 12.16 -6.27
CA MET A 94 -1.45 12.16 -5.06
C MET A 94 -2.26 12.33 -3.78
N SER A 95 -3.32 13.14 -3.79
CA SER A 95 -4.21 13.29 -2.63
C SER A 95 -4.99 11.99 -2.34
N THR A 96 -5.39 11.26 -3.38
CA THR A 96 -6.04 9.95 -3.25
C THR A 96 -5.07 8.94 -2.61
N PHE A 97 -3.84 8.87 -3.08
CA PHE A 97 -2.83 7.99 -2.48
C PHE A 97 -2.50 8.35 -1.03
N GLU A 98 -2.41 9.63 -0.69
CA GLU A 98 -2.21 10.04 0.70
C GLU A 98 -3.36 9.59 1.61
N ALA A 99 -4.59 9.64 1.12
CA ALA A 99 -5.78 9.20 1.87
C ALA A 99 -5.88 7.67 1.98
N SER A 100 -5.40 6.90 0.99
CA SER A 100 -5.46 5.43 1.00
C SER A 100 -4.36 4.76 1.84
N ARG A 101 -3.21 5.41 2.04
CA ARG A 101 -2.07 4.85 2.76
C ARG A 101 -2.37 4.33 4.18
N PRO A 102 -3.14 5.03 5.04
CA PRO A 102 -3.51 4.48 6.35
C PRO A 102 -4.34 3.19 6.25
N ALA A 103 -5.21 3.07 5.24
CA ALA A 103 -5.97 1.85 5.01
C ALA A 103 -5.07 0.67 4.62
N VAL A 104 -4.07 0.90 3.75
CA VAL A 104 -3.05 -0.11 3.42
C VAL A 104 -2.20 -0.46 4.64
N GLY A 105 -1.84 0.52 5.46
CA GLY A 105 -1.18 0.28 6.75
C GLY A 105 -2.00 -0.61 7.69
N SER A 106 -3.32 -0.44 7.74
CA SER A 106 -4.19 -1.27 8.56
C SER A 106 -4.28 -2.72 8.07
N GLN A 107 -4.24 -2.96 6.75
CA GLN A 107 -4.16 -4.30 6.19
C GLN A 107 -2.85 -5.00 6.61
N ALA A 108 -1.72 -4.31 6.49
CA ALA A 108 -0.42 -4.82 6.94
C ALA A 108 -0.43 -5.20 8.43
N LEU A 109 -1.00 -4.34 9.28
CA LEU A 109 -1.17 -4.61 10.71
C LEU A 109 -2.05 -5.83 10.99
N GLY A 110 -3.10 -6.05 10.20
CA GLY A 110 -3.95 -7.25 10.30
C GLY A 110 -3.15 -8.54 10.11
N VAL A 111 -2.29 -8.58 9.10
CA VAL A 111 -1.42 -9.72 8.82
C VAL A 111 -0.36 -9.90 9.93
N ALA A 112 0.29 -8.82 10.35
CA ALA A 112 1.28 -8.85 11.43
C ALA A 112 0.66 -9.38 12.73
N ARG A 113 -0.53 -8.90 13.12
CA ARG A 113 -1.24 -9.34 14.31
C ARG A 113 -1.56 -10.83 14.25
N ALA A 114 -2.11 -11.30 13.13
CA ALA A 114 -2.44 -12.72 12.96
C ALA A 114 -1.21 -13.63 13.11
N ALA A 115 -0.09 -13.23 12.50
CA ALA A 115 1.16 -13.99 12.61
C ALA A 115 1.72 -14.01 14.05
N TYR A 116 1.68 -12.85 14.73
CA TYR A 116 2.09 -12.73 16.12
C TYR A 116 1.22 -13.60 17.05
N GLU A 117 -0.11 -13.49 16.96
CA GLU A 117 -1.04 -14.25 17.80
C GLU A 117 -0.86 -15.76 17.59
N TYR A 118 -0.68 -16.19 16.35
CA TYR A 118 -0.43 -17.58 16.01
C TYR A 118 0.90 -18.10 16.60
N ALA A 119 1.98 -17.34 16.41
CA ALA A 119 3.29 -17.70 16.94
C ALA A 119 3.32 -17.71 18.47
N LEU A 120 2.62 -16.76 19.13
CA LEU A 120 2.48 -16.71 20.59
C LEU A 120 1.78 -17.95 21.13
N ASN A 121 0.66 -18.36 20.52
CA ASN A 121 -0.07 -19.56 20.95
C ASN A 121 0.77 -20.82 20.74
N TYR A 122 1.37 -20.95 19.57
CA TYR A 122 2.28 -22.06 19.30
C TYR A 122 3.44 -22.15 20.33
N ALA A 123 4.05 -21.01 20.67
CA ALA A 123 5.15 -20.97 21.63
C ALA A 123 4.74 -21.33 23.06
N LYS A 124 3.46 -21.16 23.43
CA LYS A 124 2.90 -21.58 24.73
C LYS A 124 2.62 -23.07 24.80
N GLU A 125 2.32 -23.70 23.67
CA GLU A 125 1.92 -25.12 23.60
C GLU A 125 3.08 -26.04 23.22
N ARG A 126 3.98 -25.59 22.35
CA ARG A 126 5.12 -26.37 21.89
C ARG A 126 6.17 -26.53 22.98
N GLU A 127 6.46 -27.77 23.33
CA GLU A 127 7.48 -28.10 24.32
C GLU A 127 8.78 -28.57 23.66
N GLN A 128 9.89 -28.05 24.12
CA GLN A 128 11.25 -28.53 23.91
C GLN A 128 12.11 -28.23 25.13
N PHE A 129 13.13 -29.06 25.37
CA PHE A 129 13.99 -28.97 26.57
C PHE A 129 13.17 -29.03 27.88
N GLY A 130 12.06 -29.84 27.88
CA GLY A 130 11.25 -30.11 29.07
C GLY A 130 10.31 -28.98 29.48
N ARG A 131 10.03 -28.01 28.61
CA ARG A 131 9.16 -26.87 28.88
C ARG A 131 8.60 -26.22 27.62
N PRO A 132 7.52 -25.45 27.68
CA PRO A 132 7.05 -24.61 26.58
C PRO A 132 8.16 -23.69 26.07
N ILE A 133 8.30 -23.57 24.73
CA ILE A 133 9.41 -22.82 24.13
C ILE A 133 9.38 -21.33 24.47
N ILE A 134 8.23 -20.76 24.82
CA ILE A 134 8.11 -19.37 25.25
C ILE A 134 8.95 -19.08 26.52
N MET A 135 9.23 -20.09 27.34
CA MET A 135 10.06 -19.95 28.55
C MET A 135 11.55 -19.76 28.22
N ASN A 136 11.95 -19.86 26.97
CA ASN A 136 13.30 -19.53 26.54
C ASN A 136 13.36 -18.04 26.19
N GLN A 137 14.26 -17.28 26.81
CA GLN A 137 14.38 -15.83 26.67
C GLN A 137 14.45 -15.37 25.21
N ALA A 138 15.17 -16.08 24.35
CA ALA A 138 15.29 -15.74 22.94
C ALA A 138 13.94 -15.75 22.22
N ILE A 139 13.03 -16.66 22.55
CA ILE A 139 11.67 -16.71 22.00
C ILE A 139 10.80 -15.63 22.63
N ALA A 140 10.87 -15.47 23.96
CA ALA A 140 10.10 -14.46 24.68
C ALA A 140 10.43 -13.04 24.21
N PHE A 141 11.72 -12.74 23.97
CA PHE A 141 12.17 -11.42 23.48
C PHE A 141 11.66 -11.14 22.05
N LYS A 142 11.72 -12.13 21.14
CA LYS A 142 11.13 -11.99 19.81
C LYS A 142 9.65 -11.63 19.89
N LEU A 143 8.88 -12.33 20.71
CA LEU A 143 7.44 -12.05 20.89
C LEU A 143 7.19 -10.67 21.51
N ALA A 144 8.01 -10.23 22.46
CA ALA A 144 7.92 -8.90 23.05
C ALA A 144 8.19 -7.80 22.00
N ASP A 145 9.23 -7.96 21.19
CA ASP A 145 9.58 -7.05 20.12
C ASP A 145 8.47 -6.99 19.05
N MET A 146 7.98 -8.16 18.61
CA MET A 146 6.87 -8.23 17.65
C MET A 146 5.65 -7.46 18.15
N ARG A 147 5.26 -7.65 19.41
CA ARG A 147 4.13 -6.94 20.02
C ARG A 147 4.34 -5.44 20.09
N THR A 148 5.51 -5.01 20.55
CA THR A 148 5.87 -3.59 20.67
C THR A 148 5.83 -2.89 19.29
N GLU A 149 6.39 -3.53 18.28
CA GLU A 149 6.41 -2.99 16.91
C GLU A 149 5.02 -2.91 16.28
N ILE A 150 4.17 -3.90 16.51
CA ILE A 150 2.76 -3.89 16.07
C ILE A 150 2.02 -2.71 16.71
N ASP A 151 2.18 -2.49 18.01
CA ASP A 151 1.48 -1.41 18.71
C ASP A 151 2.00 -0.03 18.29
N ALA A 152 3.31 0.14 18.11
CA ALA A 152 3.88 1.36 17.57
C ALA A 152 3.35 1.68 16.15
N ALA A 153 3.29 0.69 15.27
CA ALA A 153 2.74 0.85 13.93
C ALA A 153 1.23 1.16 13.97
N ARG A 154 0.48 0.52 14.87
CA ARG A 154 -0.96 0.75 15.07
C ARG A 154 -1.25 2.20 15.46
N LEU A 155 -0.48 2.75 16.39
CA LEU A 155 -0.65 4.16 16.81
C LEU A 155 -0.41 5.14 15.65
N LEU A 156 0.56 4.89 14.78
CA LEU A 156 0.77 5.68 13.57
C LEU A 156 -0.40 5.58 12.59
N VAL A 157 -0.94 4.38 12.38
CA VAL A 157 -2.10 4.16 11.51
C VAL A 157 -3.34 4.85 12.09
N TRP A 158 -3.59 4.72 13.39
CA TRP A 158 -4.72 5.38 14.05
C TRP A 158 -4.60 6.91 14.02
N ARG A 159 -3.39 7.45 14.26
CA ARG A 159 -3.15 8.90 14.13
C ARG A 159 -3.49 9.39 12.73
N ALA A 160 -2.98 8.73 11.69
CA ALA A 160 -3.24 9.12 10.31
C ALA A 160 -4.73 8.99 9.93
N ALA A 161 -5.39 7.90 10.34
CA ALA A 161 -6.81 7.71 10.12
C ALA A 161 -7.67 8.77 10.84
N TRP A 162 -7.33 9.12 12.09
CA TRP A 162 -7.99 10.18 12.83
C TRP A 162 -7.80 11.55 12.16
N MET A 163 -6.59 11.86 11.69
CA MET A 163 -6.31 13.10 10.97
C MET A 163 -7.14 13.19 9.69
N ALA A 164 -7.19 12.12 8.90
CA ALA A 164 -8.00 12.07 7.68
C ALA A 164 -9.49 12.27 7.97
N ARG A 165 -10.03 11.59 8.98
CA ARG A 165 -11.44 11.73 9.39
C ARG A 165 -11.81 13.13 9.83
N ASN A 166 -10.90 13.84 10.48
CA ASN A 166 -11.11 15.19 11.02
C ASN A 166 -10.61 16.30 10.08
N GLY A 167 -10.32 16.00 8.81
CA GLY A 167 -9.89 16.97 7.82
C GLY A 167 -8.54 17.64 8.14
N LYS A 168 -7.72 17.01 8.99
CA LYS A 168 -6.38 17.51 9.32
C LYS A 168 -5.40 17.18 8.20
N PRO A 169 -4.61 18.14 7.72
CA PRO A 169 -3.63 17.89 6.66
C PRO A 169 -2.49 16.99 7.15
N PHE A 170 -1.93 16.18 6.26
CA PHE A 170 -0.72 15.39 6.51
C PHE A 170 0.54 16.22 6.24
N GLU A 171 0.87 17.12 7.14
CA GLU A 171 1.95 18.10 6.96
C GLU A 171 3.34 17.47 7.04
N ALA A 172 3.52 16.46 7.89
CA ALA A 172 4.77 15.74 8.03
C ALA A 172 4.80 14.39 7.27
N GLY A 173 3.78 14.11 6.46
CA GLY A 173 3.67 12.86 5.71
C GLY A 173 3.14 11.69 6.55
N GLU A 174 2.20 11.95 7.46
CA GLU A 174 1.68 10.97 8.43
C GLU A 174 1.04 9.76 7.75
N GLY A 175 0.35 9.94 6.62
CA GLY A 175 -0.14 8.83 5.81
C GLY A 175 0.99 7.92 5.34
N SER A 176 2.08 8.51 4.86
CA SER A 176 3.29 7.78 4.45
C SER A 176 4.00 7.09 5.61
N MET A 177 4.13 7.77 6.77
CA MET A 177 4.72 7.17 7.98
C MET A 177 3.95 5.93 8.43
N SER A 178 2.62 5.98 8.40
CA SER A 178 1.75 4.88 8.82
C SER A 178 1.94 3.65 7.92
N LYS A 179 1.95 3.85 6.60
CA LYS A 179 2.13 2.78 5.61
C LYS A 179 3.54 2.20 5.64
N LEU A 180 4.55 3.04 5.72
CA LEU A 180 5.96 2.65 5.81
C LEU A 180 6.19 1.73 7.02
N LYS A 181 5.86 2.21 8.22
CA LYS A 181 6.08 1.47 9.46
C LYS A 181 5.29 0.16 9.48
N ALA A 182 4.00 0.20 9.15
CA ALA A 182 3.16 -0.99 9.17
C ALA A 182 3.59 -2.05 8.15
N GLY A 183 4.00 -1.64 6.94
CA GLY A 183 4.49 -2.56 5.92
C GLY A 183 5.78 -3.28 6.32
N GLU A 184 6.75 -2.55 6.88
CA GLU A 184 8.01 -3.13 7.34
C GLU A 184 7.83 -4.03 8.57
N VAL A 185 6.96 -3.62 9.50
CA VAL A 185 6.60 -4.45 10.66
C VAL A 185 5.92 -5.74 10.23
N ALA A 186 5.01 -5.70 9.25
CA ALA A 186 4.34 -6.89 8.77
C ALA A 186 5.32 -7.93 8.20
N VAL A 187 6.29 -7.50 7.41
CA VAL A 187 7.33 -8.39 6.88
C VAL A 187 8.13 -9.01 8.02
N ARG A 188 8.68 -8.18 8.91
CA ARG A 188 9.52 -8.67 10.01
C ARG A 188 8.77 -9.62 10.94
N VAL A 189 7.55 -9.27 11.34
CA VAL A 189 6.74 -10.08 12.27
C VAL A 189 6.37 -11.42 11.65
N THR A 190 6.05 -11.46 10.37
CA THR A 190 5.70 -12.73 9.70
C THR A 190 6.92 -13.64 9.51
N GLU A 191 8.09 -13.08 9.24
CA GLU A 191 9.37 -13.82 9.19
C GLU A 191 9.75 -14.39 10.57
N GLU A 192 9.62 -13.58 11.62
CA GLU A 192 9.86 -14.03 13.00
C GLU A 192 8.85 -15.10 13.46
N ALA A 193 7.60 -15.02 13.00
CA ALA A 193 6.61 -16.06 13.26
C ALA A 193 7.02 -17.41 12.66
N ILE A 194 7.52 -17.43 11.41
CA ILE A 194 8.08 -18.64 10.80
C ILE A 194 9.24 -19.15 11.63
N GLN A 195 10.14 -18.26 12.04
CA GLN A 195 11.34 -18.65 12.81
C GLN A 195 10.97 -19.26 14.19
N ILE A 196 9.95 -18.71 14.87
CA ILE A 196 9.47 -19.25 16.16
C ILE A 196 8.87 -20.65 15.99
N LEU A 197 8.14 -20.88 14.91
CA LEU A 197 7.56 -22.20 14.59
C LEU A 197 8.62 -23.21 14.12
N GLY A 198 9.78 -22.76 13.65
CA GLY A 198 10.81 -23.61 13.07
C GLY A 198 10.29 -24.36 11.83
N GLY A 199 10.57 -25.67 11.74
CA GLY A 199 10.12 -26.50 10.59
C GLY A 199 8.61 -26.46 10.35
N ALA A 200 7.81 -26.37 11.41
CA ALA A 200 6.35 -26.22 11.30
C ALA A 200 5.94 -24.91 10.61
N GLY A 201 6.72 -23.82 10.78
CA GLY A 201 6.46 -22.55 10.10
C GLY A 201 6.81 -22.54 8.62
N TYR A 202 7.58 -23.53 8.16
CA TYR A 202 8.06 -23.61 6.79
C TYR A 202 7.16 -24.43 5.85
N VAL A 203 6.23 -25.21 6.42
CA VAL A 203 5.31 -26.05 5.67
C VAL A 203 3.93 -25.39 5.54
N ARG A 204 3.18 -25.78 4.50
CA ARG A 204 1.91 -25.11 4.14
C ARG A 204 0.73 -25.46 5.05
N GLU A 205 0.88 -26.44 5.94
CA GLU A 205 -0.09 -26.80 6.96
C GLU A 205 -0.27 -25.72 8.02
N HIS A 206 0.72 -24.83 8.18
CA HIS A 206 0.65 -23.67 9.05
C HIS A 206 0.55 -22.37 8.22
N PRO A 207 -0.30 -21.40 8.61
CA PRO A 207 -0.59 -20.23 7.76
C PRO A 207 0.52 -19.20 7.71
N VAL A 208 1.52 -19.27 8.60
CA VAL A 208 2.56 -18.22 8.75
C VAL A 208 3.42 -18.07 7.49
N GLU A 209 3.70 -19.17 6.76
CA GLU A 209 4.45 -19.13 5.50
C GLU A 209 3.70 -18.32 4.43
N ARG A 210 2.37 -18.48 4.36
CA ARG A 210 1.51 -17.71 3.45
C ARG A 210 1.47 -16.25 3.84
N TRP A 211 1.31 -15.95 5.14
CA TRP A 211 1.28 -14.58 5.63
C TRP A 211 2.61 -13.85 5.38
N ALA A 212 3.74 -14.53 5.46
CA ALA A 212 5.05 -13.95 5.11
C ALA A 212 5.13 -13.58 3.62
N ARG A 213 4.64 -14.47 2.73
CA ARG A 213 4.54 -14.16 1.30
C ARG A 213 3.57 -13.00 1.03
N ASP A 214 2.45 -12.97 1.72
CA ASP A 214 1.45 -11.91 1.57
C ASP A 214 1.93 -10.58 2.14
N ALA A 215 2.69 -10.59 3.24
CA ALA A 215 3.21 -9.38 3.88
C ALA A 215 4.18 -8.60 2.99
N LYS A 216 4.95 -9.29 2.14
CA LYS A 216 5.97 -8.66 1.30
C LYS A 216 5.43 -7.55 0.41
N ILE A 217 4.19 -7.66 -0.08
CA ILE A 217 3.61 -6.65 -0.98
C ILE A 217 3.45 -5.28 -0.31
N PHE A 218 3.27 -5.23 1.02
CA PHE A 218 3.08 -3.98 1.73
C PHE A 218 4.29 -3.05 1.73
N THR A 219 5.46 -3.55 1.36
CA THR A 219 6.66 -2.72 1.13
C THR A 219 6.80 -2.26 -0.33
N ILE A 220 5.91 -2.70 -1.23
CA ILE A 220 6.01 -2.50 -2.69
C ILE A 220 4.87 -1.66 -3.24
N PHE A 221 3.61 -2.11 -3.12
CA PHE A 221 2.47 -1.45 -3.73
C PHE A 221 2.05 -0.17 -2.97
N GLU A 222 1.20 0.65 -3.58
CA GLU A 222 0.76 1.95 -3.02
C GLU A 222 1.93 2.90 -2.70
N GLY A 223 3.02 2.74 -3.44
CA GLY A 223 4.31 3.40 -3.25
C GLY A 223 5.24 2.58 -2.36
N THR A 224 6.42 2.28 -2.90
CA THR A 224 7.41 1.47 -2.17
C THR A 224 7.85 2.12 -0.86
N SER A 225 8.47 1.35 0.03
CA SER A 225 9.02 1.89 1.30
C SER A 225 9.97 3.07 1.05
N GLU A 226 10.75 3.05 -0.04
CA GLU A 226 11.65 4.13 -0.45
C GLU A 226 10.86 5.39 -0.84
N ILE A 227 9.77 5.23 -1.60
CA ILE A 227 8.88 6.35 -1.96
C ILE A 227 8.20 6.93 -0.72
N GLN A 228 7.79 6.10 0.25
CA GLN A 228 7.24 6.62 1.50
C GLN A 228 8.27 7.45 2.26
N ARG A 229 9.53 6.98 2.36
CA ARG A 229 10.64 7.75 2.96
C ARG A 229 10.87 9.07 2.26
N LEU A 230 10.86 9.06 0.92
CA LEU A 230 11.02 10.28 0.12
C LEU A 230 9.89 11.28 0.39
N VAL A 231 8.63 10.83 0.50
CA VAL A 231 7.49 11.70 0.82
C VAL A 231 7.64 12.30 2.21
N VAL A 232 8.00 11.51 3.21
CA VAL A 232 8.24 11.99 4.58
C VAL A 232 9.39 13.00 4.60
N ALA A 233 10.53 12.66 3.99
CA ALA A 233 11.70 13.53 3.96
C ALA A 233 11.41 14.90 3.31
N ARG A 234 10.65 14.91 2.22
CA ARG A 234 10.18 16.16 1.57
C ARG A 234 9.23 16.95 2.46
N ALA A 235 8.34 16.27 3.17
CA ALA A 235 7.36 16.92 4.03
C ALA A 235 8.03 17.63 5.22
N ILE A 236 8.97 16.97 5.90
CA ILE A 236 9.65 17.50 7.09
C ILE A 236 10.72 18.55 6.75
N SER A 237 11.33 18.46 5.57
CA SER A 237 12.40 19.40 5.17
C SER A 237 11.88 20.62 4.39
N GLY A 238 10.68 20.52 3.81
CA GLY A 238 10.18 21.53 2.86
C GLY A 238 10.99 21.59 1.55
N MET A 239 11.98 20.71 1.36
CA MET A 239 12.91 20.72 0.24
C MET A 239 12.54 19.69 -0.83
N ARG A 240 12.90 19.99 -2.09
CA ARG A 240 12.78 19.04 -3.18
C ARG A 240 13.95 18.06 -3.12
N ILE A 241 13.69 16.87 -2.61
CA ILE A 241 14.64 15.74 -2.64
C ILE A 241 14.35 14.91 -3.90
N VAL A 242 15.38 14.57 -4.65
CA VAL A 242 15.32 13.80 -5.91
C VAL A 242 15.99 12.44 -5.72
#